data_bd4c10693e7dc1c1e1b1207419c12909
#
_entry.id   bd4c10693e7dc1c1e1b1207419c12909
#
_cell.length_a   1.000
_cell.length_b   1.000
_cell.length_c   1.000
_cell.angle_alpha   90.00
_cell.angle_beta   90.00
_cell.angle_gamma   90.00
#
_symmetry.space_group_name_H-M   'P 1'
#
loop_
_entity.id
_entity.type
_entity.pdbx_description
1 polymer ?
#
loop_
_entity_poly.entity_id
_entity_poly.type
_entity_poly.pdbx_seq_one_letter_code
_entity_poly.pdbx_strand_id
1 'polypeptide(L)'
;MKLNNAVLSQSLPGYALPQYDRQAMARRSRQQPTWLHFGAGNLFRAFPAVLAQRLLNAGETDTGVLCCEAYDTDAVTQFLRPYDDLTLSVSLLADGSMEKEVVGSIAQSLTLPQDRCRVEEIFRAPSLQMVSFTITEKGYAVNAAVKEDMGRAPGEAQTLLGALAACCLARFEACGAPLALVSMDNCSQNGEKLREGFFAMLDAWKAAGHVSPEAYAWAQEKLSFPWSMIDKITPRPHESVQKALAADGWEGMDIQVTGKNTYIAPFVNTEKPQYLVIEDDFPAGRPPLEKAGVLFTSRDTVNAVERMKVCTCLNPLHTALAIFGCLLGHTSIAGEMADPDLRDFVTTMAYEEGMPVVIDPGVIEPKAFLEEVLTQRFPNPFIPDTPQRIATDTSQKLPIRFGVDMGLHLERGTAGQLQRIALVLAGWLRYLKAVDDQGQPFTCSPDPLLEKVQPIAQAIPFGTQATQEDFGSLLEDASIWGVDLKAAGLSALVVEDFNRLNQGPGAVRTTLEQLRKG
;
A
#
# COMPACT_ATOMS: atom_id res chain seq x y z
N MET A 1 18.22 -24.52 13.15
CA MET A 1 17.19 -24.18 14.18
C MET A 1 15.83 -24.16 13.52
N LYS A 2 14.80 -24.70 14.18
CA LYS A 2 13.42 -24.60 13.67
C LYS A 2 12.70 -23.42 14.32
N LEU A 3 11.94 -22.65 13.55
CA LEU A 3 11.11 -21.58 14.08
C LEU A 3 9.88 -22.19 14.78
N ASN A 4 9.92 -22.27 16.09
CA ASN A 4 8.85 -22.76 16.96
C ASN A 4 9.00 -22.18 18.38
N ASN A 5 8.05 -22.46 19.27
CA ASN A 5 8.07 -21.92 20.64
C ASN A 5 9.35 -22.23 21.43
N ALA A 6 10.05 -23.32 21.14
CA ALA A 6 11.29 -23.67 21.85
C ALA A 6 12.43 -22.66 21.58
N VAL A 7 12.41 -21.97 20.46
CA VAL A 7 13.44 -20.97 20.13
C VAL A 7 13.37 -19.73 21.04
N LEU A 8 12.19 -19.43 21.57
CA LEU A 8 11.97 -18.23 22.40
C LEU A 8 12.70 -18.29 23.75
N SER A 9 13.12 -19.48 24.19
CA SER A 9 13.93 -19.66 25.40
C SER A 9 15.44 -19.67 25.14
N GLN A 10 15.87 -19.52 23.90
CA GLN A 10 17.26 -19.54 23.49
C GLN A 10 17.84 -18.13 23.38
N SER A 11 19.17 -18.00 23.56
CA SER A 11 19.84 -16.76 23.17
C SER A 11 20.08 -16.76 21.66
N LEU A 12 19.52 -15.76 20.98
CA LEU A 12 19.65 -15.59 19.53
C LEU A 12 20.35 -14.25 19.24
N PRO A 13 21.70 -14.23 19.19
CA PRO A 13 22.43 -13.01 18.85
C PRO A 13 21.98 -12.43 17.50
N GLY A 14 21.70 -11.14 17.47
CA GLY A 14 21.23 -10.43 16.26
C GLY A 14 19.72 -10.54 15.98
N TYR A 15 18.94 -11.16 16.88
CA TYR A 15 17.48 -11.24 16.79
C TYR A 15 16.81 -10.60 18.00
N ALA A 16 15.82 -9.73 17.74
CA ALA A 16 14.89 -9.30 18.78
C ALA A 16 13.87 -10.43 19.03
N LEU A 17 13.65 -10.75 20.31
CA LEU A 17 12.69 -11.79 20.73
C LEU A 17 11.51 -11.19 21.49
N PRO A 18 10.33 -11.85 21.50
CA PRO A 18 9.23 -11.52 22.39
C PRO A 18 9.69 -11.47 23.86
N GLN A 19 9.32 -10.41 24.59
CA GLN A 19 9.69 -10.18 25.99
C GLN A 19 8.54 -10.43 26.97
N TYR A 20 7.58 -11.25 26.57
CA TYR A 20 6.38 -11.60 27.36
C TYR A 20 6.14 -13.11 27.35
N ASP A 21 5.32 -13.60 28.28
CA ASP A 21 4.86 -15.00 28.28
C ASP A 21 3.87 -15.21 27.14
N ARG A 22 4.40 -15.72 26.02
CA ARG A 22 3.62 -15.96 24.80
C ARG A 22 2.50 -16.98 25.03
N GLN A 23 2.71 -18.00 25.88
CA GLN A 23 1.67 -19.00 26.12
C GLN A 23 0.52 -18.42 26.93
N ALA A 24 0.80 -17.62 27.95
CA ALA A 24 -0.21 -16.91 28.73
C ALA A 24 -0.96 -15.91 27.83
N MET A 25 -0.26 -15.13 27.04
CA MET A 25 -0.85 -14.21 26.06
C MET A 25 -1.80 -14.94 25.10
N ALA A 26 -1.37 -16.04 24.48
CA ALA A 26 -2.17 -16.79 23.53
C ALA A 26 -3.43 -17.42 24.18
N ARG A 27 -3.32 -17.93 25.41
CA ARG A 27 -4.50 -18.42 26.16
C ARG A 27 -5.50 -17.30 26.43
N ARG A 28 -5.02 -16.15 26.91
CA ARG A 28 -5.88 -15.00 27.22
C ARG A 28 -6.57 -14.46 25.96
N SER A 29 -5.81 -14.27 24.88
CA SER A 29 -6.38 -13.78 23.61
C SER A 29 -7.47 -14.69 23.04
N ARG A 30 -7.33 -16.01 23.22
CA ARG A 30 -8.38 -16.95 22.79
C ARG A 30 -9.62 -16.91 23.67
N GLN A 31 -9.48 -16.63 24.96
CA GLN A 31 -10.60 -16.54 25.91
C GLN A 31 -11.28 -15.16 25.87
N GLN A 32 -10.51 -14.10 25.70
CA GLN A 32 -10.95 -12.71 25.69
C GLN A 32 -10.36 -11.99 24.47
N PRO A 33 -10.81 -12.29 23.25
CA PRO A 33 -10.29 -11.67 22.05
C PRO A 33 -10.59 -10.16 22.07
N THR A 34 -9.56 -9.35 21.78
CA THR A 34 -9.69 -7.89 21.65
C THR A 34 -9.49 -7.44 20.22
N TRP A 35 -8.70 -8.16 19.45
CA TRP A 35 -8.33 -7.83 18.08
C TRP A 35 -8.32 -9.08 17.20
N LEU A 36 -9.16 -9.08 16.15
CA LEU A 36 -9.12 -10.05 15.05
C LEU A 36 -8.61 -9.35 13.79
N HIS A 37 -7.74 -10.00 13.02
CA HIS A 37 -7.25 -9.50 11.75
C HIS A 37 -7.56 -10.47 10.61
N PHE A 38 -8.12 -9.98 9.51
CA PHE A 38 -8.29 -10.74 8.28
C PHE A 38 -7.17 -10.46 7.28
N GLY A 39 -6.51 -11.54 6.84
CA GLY A 39 -5.35 -11.53 5.97
C GLY A 39 -4.08 -11.94 6.70
N ALA A 40 -3.46 -13.06 6.29
CA ALA A 40 -2.22 -13.59 6.87
C ALA A 40 -0.99 -13.29 6.02
N GLY A 41 -1.10 -12.33 5.12
CA GLY A 41 -0.06 -11.97 4.14
C GLY A 41 1.16 -11.26 4.74
N ASN A 42 2.10 -10.88 3.86
CA ASN A 42 3.35 -10.25 4.26
C ASN A 42 3.13 -8.94 5.03
N LEU A 43 2.19 -8.10 4.60
CA LEU A 43 1.92 -6.81 5.25
C LEU A 43 1.46 -6.99 6.70
N PHE A 44 0.51 -7.90 6.95
CA PHE A 44 0.06 -8.19 8.31
C PHE A 44 1.20 -8.64 9.21
N ARG A 45 1.99 -9.61 8.74
CA ARG A 45 3.08 -10.21 9.52
C ARG A 45 4.23 -9.25 9.79
N ALA A 46 4.50 -8.33 8.83
CA ALA A 46 5.58 -7.34 8.94
C ALA A 46 5.17 -6.05 9.67
N PHE A 47 3.88 -5.77 9.84
CA PHE A 47 3.47 -4.50 10.41
C PHE A 47 2.40 -4.64 11.50
N PRO A 48 1.11 -4.92 11.29
CA PRO A 48 0.14 -5.05 12.38
C PRO A 48 0.55 -6.03 13.47
N ALA A 49 1.09 -7.20 13.11
CA ALA A 49 1.58 -8.17 14.09
C ALA A 49 2.80 -7.64 14.88
N VAL A 50 3.69 -6.90 14.24
CA VAL A 50 4.84 -6.25 14.92
C VAL A 50 4.35 -5.15 15.86
N LEU A 51 3.33 -4.35 15.50
CA LEU A 51 2.73 -3.37 16.41
C LEU A 51 2.14 -4.05 17.65
N ALA A 52 1.40 -5.14 17.49
CA ALA A 52 0.89 -5.93 18.60
C ALA A 52 2.02 -6.44 19.50
N GLN A 53 3.14 -6.90 18.92
CA GLN A 53 4.31 -7.34 19.70
C GLN A 53 4.96 -6.19 20.49
N ARG A 54 5.04 -5.00 19.91
CA ARG A 54 5.55 -3.81 20.65
C ARG A 54 4.72 -3.50 21.88
N LEU A 55 3.39 -3.57 21.77
CA LEU A 55 2.49 -3.37 22.91
C LEU A 55 2.69 -4.43 23.99
N LEU A 56 2.81 -5.71 23.59
CA LEU A 56 3.06 -6.82 24.51
C LEU A 56 4.42 -6.69 25.20
N ASN A 57 5.47 -6.34 24.46
CA ASN A 57 6.82 -6.12 25.01
C ASN A 57 6.85 -4.95 25.98
N ALA A 58 6.05 -3.91 25.75
CA ALA A 58 5.93 -2.74 26.62
C ALA A 58 5.01 -2.98 27.85
N GLY A 59 4.28 -4.11 27.87
CA GLY A 59 3.29 -4.40 28.91
C GLY A 59 2.03 -3.54 28.84
N GLU A 60 1.78 -2.91 27.68
CA GLU A 60 0.58 -2.07 27.44
C GLU A 60 -0.68 -2.90 27.14
N THR A 61 -0.51 -4.17 26.80
CA THR A 61 -1.58 -5.16 26.64
C THR A 61 -1.08 -6.54 27.06
N ASP A 62 -2.02 -7.43 27.36
CA ASP A 62 -1.77 -8.83 27.68
C ASP A 62 -2.44 -9.80 26.67
N THR A 63 -3.08 -9.24 25.63
CA THR A 63 -3.66 -9.97 24.52
C THR A 63 -2.94 -9.64 23.22
N GLY A 64 -2.69 -10.66 22.41
CA GLY A 64 -2.17 -10.53 21.04
C GLY A 64 -3.29 -10.41 20.01
N VAL A 65 -2.92 -10.60 18.74
CA VAL A 65 -3.84 -10.55 17.61
C VAL A 65 -4.24 -11.98 17.21
N LEU A 66 -5.53 -12.19 16.96
CA LEU A 66 -6.04 -13.38 16.28
C LEU A 66 -6.03 -13.10 14.77
N CYS A 67 -5.57 -14.05 13.96
CA CYS A 67 -5.47 -13.89 12.51
C CYS A 67 -6.38 -14.87 11.80
N CYS A 68 -7.09 -14.44 10.77
CA CYS A 68 -7.92 -15.29 9.93
C CYS A 68 -7.62 -15.04 8.46
N GLU A 69 -7.33 -16.10 7.71
CA GLU A 69 -7.16 -16.03 6.26
C GLU A 69 -8.41 -16.54 5.54
N ALA A 70 -8.92 -15.73 4.60
CA ALA A 70 -10.14 -16.04 3.88
C ALA A 70 -9.89 -16.46 2.43
N TYR A 71 -8.79 -16.06 1.81
CA TYR A 71 -8.54 -16.24 0.39
C TYR A 71 -7.42 -17.25 0.10
N ASP A 72 -6.23 -17.01 0.64
CA ASP A 72 -5.04 -17.85 0.45
C ASP A 72 -4.71 -18.61 1.75
N THR A 73 -5.51 -19.63 2.04
CA THR A 73 -5.40 -20.39 3.29
C THR A 73 -4.06 -21.10 3.49
N ASP A 74 -3.24 -21.22 2.42
CA ASP A 74 -1.89 -21.75 2.51
C ASP A 74 -1.00 -20.90 3.42
N ALA A 75 -1.25 -19.58 3.49
CA ALA A 75 -0.55 -18.69 4.39
C ALA A 75 -0.64 -19.13 5.86
N VAL A 76 -1.78 -19.65 6.26
CA VAL A 76 -2.00 -20.19 7.61
C VAL A 76 -1.54 -21.63 7.72
N THR A 77 -1.97 -22.50 6.81
CA THR A 77 -1.76 -23.95 6.95
C THR A 77 -0.32 -24.39 6.73
N GLN A 78 0.44 -23.64 5.93
CA GLN A 78 1.82 -23.98 5.60
C GLN A 78 2.86 -23.06 6.26
N PHE A 79 2.51 -21.81 6.63
CA PHE A 79 3.48 -20.79 7.04
C PHE A 79 3.24 -20.14 8.42
N LEU A 80 2.11 -20.40 9.09
CA LEU A 80 1.90 -19.99 10.47
C LEU A 80 1.76 -21.19 11.40
N ARG A 81 0.76 -22.04 11.19
CA ARG A 81 0.53 -23.22 12.08
C ARG A 81 1.74 -24.15 12.25
N PRO A 82 2.49 -24.51 11.20
CA PRO A 82 3.67 -25.38 11.35
C PRO A 82 4.82 -24.72 12.11
N TYR A 83 4.76 -23.40 12.29
CA TYR A 83 5.76 -22.59 12.98
C TYR A 83 5.24 -22.01 14.31
N ASP A 84 4.22 -22.66 14.91
CA ASP A 84 3.60 -22.22 16.18
C ASP A 84 3.06 -20.76 16.12
N ASP A 85 2.54 -20.31 14.97
CA ASP A 85 2.12 -18.95 14.72
C ASP A 85 3.22 -17.88 14.91
N LEU A 86 4.49 -18.29 14.77
CA LEU A 86 5.64 -17.40 14.74
C LEU A 86 5.99 -17.01 13.29
N THR A 87 6.57 -15.85 13.11
CA THR A 87 7.18 -15.44 11.86
C THR A 87 8.46 -14.64 12.11
N LEU A 88 9.41 -14.69 11.17
CA LEU A 88 10.59 -13.82 11.21
C LEU A 88 10.28 -12.55 10.41
N SER A 89 10.43 -11.38 11.02
CA SER A 89 10.42 -10.10 10.35
C SER A 89 11.84 -9.60 10.14
N VAL A 90 12.21 -9.33 8.88
CA VAL A 90 13.54 -8.87 8.50
C VAL A 90 13.43 -7.51 7.85
N SER A 91 13.84 -6.47 8.56
CA SER A 91 13.90 -5.11 8.01
C SER A 91 15.21 -4.91 7.25
N LEU A 92 15.08 -4.51 5.99
CA LEU A 92 16.18 -4.29 5.06
C LEU A 92 16.50 -2.79 5.02
N LEU A 93 17.73 -2.42 5.38
CA LEU A 93 18.17 -1.04 5.47
C LEU A 93 18.91 -0.60 4.20
N ALA A 94 18.89 0.70 3.91
CA ALA A 94 19.54 1.26 2.73
C ALA A 94 21.07 1.06 2.70
N ASP A 95 21.71 0.87 3.86
CA ASP A 95 23.14 0.56 3.99
C ASP A 95 23.49 -0.92 3.75
N GLY A 96 22.48 -1.75 3.45
CA GLY A 96 22.66 -3.19 3.22
C GLY A 96 22.59 -4.05 4.47
N SER A 97 22.42 -3.47 5.66
CA SER A 97 22.24 -4.22 6.90
C SER A 97 20.81 -4.76 7.08
N MET A 98 20.63 -5.71 8.00
CA MET A 98 19.34 -6.34 8.29
C MET A 98 19.06 -6.31 9.78
N GLU A 99 17.89 -5.81 10.18
CA GLU A 99 17.35 -5.96 11.53
C GLU A 99 16.39 -7.15 11.53
N LYS A 100 16.56 -8.08 12.49
CA LYS A 100 15.81 -9.34 12.52
C LYS A 100 15.03 -9.48 13.81
N GLU A 101 13.76 -9.84 13.71
CA GLU A 101 12.86 -10.00 14.85
C GLU A 101 12.04 -11.29 14.72
N VAL A 102 11.90 -12.02 15.83
CA VAL A 102 10.92 -13.12 15.94
C VAL A 102 9.59 -12.52 16.40
N VAL A 103 8.59 -12.54 15.54
CA VAL A 103 7.25 -12.04 15.85
C VAL A 103 6.41 -13.16 16.44
N GLY A 104 5.98 -13.00 17.69
CA GLY A 104 5.21 -13.98 18.44
C GLY A 104 3.84 -13.48 18.93
N SER A 105 3.39 -12.32 18.46
CA SER A 105 2.14 -11.67 18.88
C SER A 105 0.87 -12.31 18.30
N ILE A 106 1.01 -13.17 17.28
CA ILE A 106 -0.11 -13.91 16.71
C ILE A 106 -0.51 -15.01 17.70
N ALA A 107 -1.68 -14.84 18.32
CA ALA A 107 -2.16 -15.73 19.39
C ALA A 107 -2.84 -16.99 18.86
N GLN A 108 -3.40 -16.91 17.65
CA GLN A 108 -4.05 -18.00 16.93
C GLN A 108 -4.19 -17.62 15.47
N SER A 109 -3.88 -18.55 14.56
CA SER A 109 -4.20 -18.42 13.14
C SER A 109 -5.36 -19.33 12.74
N LEU A 110 -6.28 -18.79 11.95
CA LEU A 110 -7.52 -19.41 11.52
C LEU A 110 -7.63 -19.34 9.99
N THR A 111 -8.41 -20.25 9.41
CA THR A 111 -8.84 -20.16 8.02
C THR A 111 -10.36 -20.06 7.97
N LEU A 112 -10.90 -19.09 7.25
CA LEU A 112 -12.34 -18.86 7.23
C LEU A 112 -13.15 -20.10 6.80
N PRO A 113 -12.73 -20.88 5.77
CA PRO A 113 -13.47 -22.07 5.36
C PRO A 113 -13.52 -23.19 6.40
N GLN A 114 -12.46 -23.34 7.22
CA GLN A 114 -12.37 -24.46 8.17
C GLN A 114 -12.78 -24.07 9.59
N ASP A 115 -12.52 -22.81 9.97
CA ASP A 115 -12.65 -22.35 11.35
C ASP A 115 -13.81 -21.35 11.54
N ARG A 116 -14.81 -21.35 10.64
CA ARG A 116 -15.92 -20.39 10.64
C ARG A 116 -16.61 -20.30 12.00
N CYS A 117 -16.92 -21.43 12.63
CA CYS A 117 -17.54 -21.43 13.96
C CYS A 117 -16.69 -20.68 14.99
N ARG A 118 -15.35 -20.83 14.93
CA ARG A 118 -14.46 -20.13 15.83
C ARG A 118 -14.42 -18.63 15.54
N VAL A 119 -14.45 -18.22 14.28
CA VAL A 119 -14.55 -16.80 13.89
C VAL A 119 -15.85 -16.20 14.44
N GLU A 120 -16.98 -16.87 14.31
CA GLU A 120 -18.25 -16.43 14.90
C GLU A 120 -18.19 -16.31 16.43
N GLU A 121 -17.59 -17.29 17.14
CA GLU A 121 -17.37 -17.19 18.60
C GLU A 121 -16.58 -15.94 18.98
N ILE A 122 -15.56 -15.58 18.20
CA ILE A 122 -14.76 -14.36 18.41
C ILE A 122 -15.65 -13.13 18.27
N PHE A 123 -16.50 -13.07 17.24
CA PHE A 123 -17.43 -11.95 17.06
C PHE A 123 -18.48 -11.84 18.16
N ARG A 124 -18.94 -12.96 18.70
CA ARG A 124 -19.88 -13.02 19.83
C ARG A 124 -19.28 -12.56 21.15
N ALA A 125 -17.95 -12.52 21.26
CA ALA A 125 -17.28 -12.09 22.48
C ALA A 125 -17.42 -10.57 22.68
N PRO A 126 -17.95 -10.10 23.81
CA PRO A 126 -18.10 -8.68 24.09
C PRO A 126 -16.73 -7.96 24.23
N SER A 127 -15.66 -8.70 24.49
CA SER A 127 -14.30 -8.18 24.61
C SER A 127 -13.70 -7.78 23.26
N LEU A 128 -14.25 -8.22 22.12
CA LEU A 128 -13.75 -7.86 20.80
C LEU A 128 -13.98 -6.35 20.55
N GLN A 129 -12.89 -5.62 20.35
CA GLN A 129 -12.88 -4.17 20.18
C GLN A 129 -12.78 -3.75 18.71
N MET A 130 -11.95 -4.47 17.94
CA MET A 130 -11.74 -4.16 16.54
C MET A 130 -11.48 -5.41 15.70
N VAL A 131 -11.90 -5.32 14.44
CA VAL A 131 -11.54 -6.25 13.37
C VAL A 131 -10.82 -5.47 12.28
N SER A 132 -9.62 -5.89 11.90
CA SER A 132 -8.82 -5.21 10.88
C SER A 132 -8.58 -6.09 9.66
N PHE A 133 -8.21 -5.46 8.54
CA PHE A 133 -8.13 -6.13 7.25
C PHE A 133 -6.88 -5.71 6.47
N THR A 134 -6.18 -6.69 5.89
CA THR A 134 -5.21 -6.52 4.80
C THR A 134 -5.51 -7.56 3.71
N ILE A 135 -6.53 -7.28 2.89
CA ILE A 135 -7.13 -8.20 1.93
C ILE A 135 -7.05 -7.70 0.48
N THR A 136 -6.38 -6.59 0.28
CA THR A 136 -6.29 -5.81 -0.96
C THR A 136 -7.62 -5.16 -1.39
N GLU A 137 -7.56 -4.12 -2.21
CA GLU A 137 -8.74 -3.37 -2.68
C GLU A 137 -9.81 -4.28 -3.34
N LYS A 138 -9.38 -5.33 -4.03
CA LYS A 138 -10.30 -6.28 -4.68
C LYS A 138 -11.18 -7.04 -3.68
N GLY A 139 -10.74 -7.19 -2.43
CA GLY A 139 -11.48 -7.88 -1.38
C GLY A 139 -12.74 -7.13 -0.91
N TYR A 140 -12.82 -5.81 -1.16
CA TYR A 140 -13.98 -4.98 -0.82
C TYR A 140 -15.02 -4.88 -1.94
N ALA A 141 -14.67 -5.31 -3.15
CA ALA A 141 -15.52 -5.12 -4.32
C ALA A 141 -16.72 -6.09 -4.32
N VAL A 142 -17.89 -5.59 -4.67
CA VAL A 142 -19.10 -6.39 -4.93
C VAL A 142 -18.98 -7.08 -6.28
N ASN A 143 -18.19 -8.13 -6.33
CA ASN A 143 -17.94 -8.95 -7.52
C ASN A 143 -19.02 -10.04 -7.69
N ALA A 144 -18.88 -10.92 -8.69
CA ALA A 144 -19.84 -11.98 -8.99
C ALA A 144 -20.06 -12.94 -7.79
N ALA A 145 -18.99 -13.34 -7.08
CA ALA A 145 -19.09 -14.24 -5.94
C ALA A 145 -19.82 -13.59 -4.75
N VAL A 146 -19.58 -12.29 -4.50
CA VAL A 146 -20.34 -11.53 -3.48
C VAL A 146 -21.82 -11.43 -3.85
N LYS A 147 -22.15 -11.23 -5.14
CA LYS A 147 -23.54 -11.22 -5.62
C LYS A 147 -24.23 -12.58 -5.45
N GLU A 148 -23.50 -13.68 -5.59
CA GLU A 148 -24.04 -15.00 -5.27
C GLU A 148 -24.37 -15.15 -3.78
N ASP A 149 -23.49 -14.66 -2.90
CA ASP A 149 -23.72 -14.66 -1.45
C ASP A 149 -24.91 -13.78 -1.03
N MET A 150 -25.18 -12.69 -1.75
CA MET A 150 -26.38 -11.88 -1.53
C MET A 150 -27.68 -12.68 -1.72
N GLY A 151 -27.65 -13.70 -2.55
CA GLY A 151 -28.78 -14.62 -2.76
C GLY A 151 -28.85 -15.80 -1.79
N ARG A 152 -27.87 -15.97 -0.88
CA ARG A 152 -27.80 -17.05 0.10
C ARG A 152 -28.24 -16.58 1.48
N ALA A 153 -28.60 -17.52 2.36
CA ALA A 153 -28.78 -17.20 3.78
C ALA A 153 -27.41 -16.82 4.42
N PRO A 154 -27.39 -15.96 5.46
CA PRO A 154 -26.15 -15.50 6.09
C PRO A 154 -25.18 -16.62 6.50
N GLY A 155 -25.72 -17.74 7.04
CA GLY A 155 -24.92 -18.91 7.43
C GLY A 155 -24.26 -19.66 6.27
N GLU A 156 -24.69 -19.43 5.03
CA GLU A 156 -24.22 -20.12 3.82
C GLU A 156 -23.24 -19.25 2.98
N ALA A 157 -22.99 -18.01 3.41
CA ALA A 157 -22.08 -17.11 2.70
C ALA A 157 -20.66 -17.67 2.65
N GLN A 158 -20.01 -17.54 1.51
CA GLN A 158 -18.67 -18.10 1.22
C GLN A 158 -17.59 -17.04 1.06
N THR A 159 -17.98 -15.81 0.73
CA THR A 159 -17.05 -14.69 0.59
C THR A 159 -16.72 -14.07 1.94
N LEU A 160 -15.62 -13.32 2.00
CA LEU A 160 -15.26 -12.60 3.22
C LEU A 160 -16.34 -11.57 3.61
N LEU A 161 -16.86 -10.79 2.65
CA LEU A 161 -17.90 -9.80 2.94
C LEU A 161 -19.18 -10.45 3.48
N GLY A 162 -19.61 -11.56 2.89
CA GLY A 162 -20.74 -12.32 3.39
C GLY A 162 -20.50 -12.91 4.78
N ALA A 163 -19.34 -13.53 5.01
CA ALA A 163 -18.98 -14.06 6.31
C ALA A 163 -18.86 -12.95 7.38
N LEU A 164 -18.29 -11.81 7.04
CA LEU A 164 -18.19 -10.64 7.92
C LEU A 164 -19.58 -10.14 8.34
N ALA A 165 -20.48 -9.96 7.38
CA ALA A 165 -21.85 -9.56 7.64
C ALA A 165 -22.59 -10.57 8.53
N ALA A 166 -22.45 -11.87 8.26
CA ALA A 166 -23.03 -12.94 9.08
C ALA A 166 -22.46 -12.93 10.52
N CYS A 167 -21.16 -12.75 10.69
CA CYS A 167 -20.52 -12.64 12.00
C CYS A 167 -20.99 -11.39 12.78
N CYS A 168 -21.20 -10.26 12.11
CA CYS A 168 -21.77 -9.07 12.73
C CYS A 168 -23.23 -9.29 13.17
N LEU A 169 -24.04 -9.99 12.39
CA LEU A 169 -25.39 -10.39 12.82
C LEU A 169 -25.35 -11.33 14.04
N ALA A 170 -24.43 -12.30 14.06
CA ALA A 170 -24.24 -13.17 15.21
C ALA A 170 -23.79 -12.39 16.47
N ARG A 171 -23.00 -11.31 16.31
CA ARG A 171 -22.64 -10.40 17.39
C ARG A 171 -23.84 -9.62 17.91
N PHE A 172 -24.67 -9.10 17.00
CA PHE A 172 -25.92 -8.43 17.38
C PHE A 172 -26.78 -9.32 18.27
N GLU A 173 -27.00 -10.57 17.84
CA GLU A 173 -27.81 -11.54 18.59
C GLU A 173 -27.19 -11.93 19.94
N ALA A 174 -25.87 -12.05 20.02
CA ALA A 174 -25.19 -12.54 21.21
C ALA A 174 -25.02 -11.46 22.30
N CYS A 175 -24.64 -10.22 21.92
CA CYS A 175 -24.31 -9.20 22.88
C CYS A 175 -24.68 -7.76 22.45
N GLY A 176 -24.93 -7.50 21.17
CA GLY A 176 -25.22 -6.18 20.65
C GLY A 176 -24.11 -5.12 20.87
N ALA A 177 -22.92 -5.55 21.29
CA ALA A 177 -21.81 -4.66 21.57
C ALA A 177 -21.27 -4.00 20.28
N PRO A 178 -20.86 -2.73 20.31
CA PRO A 178 -20.30 -2.02 19.16
C PRO A 178 -18.99 -2.66 18.69
N LEU A 179 -18.54 -2.31 17.45
CA LEU A 179 -17.32 -2.85 16.87
C LEU A 179 -16.76 -1.90 15.80
N ALA A 180 -15.44 -1.77 15.75
CA ALA A 180 -14.75 -1.09 14.65
C ALA A 180 -14.25 -2.11 13.60
N LEU A 181 -14.55 -1.86 12.33
CA LEU A 181 -14.10 -2.64 11.16
C LEU A 181 -13.09 -1.78 10.38
N VAL A 182 -11.80 -2.07 10.55
CA VAL A 182 -10.69 -1.18 10.16
C VAL A 182 -9.97 -1.75 8.94
N SER A 183 -10.19 -1.19 7.77
CA SER A 183 -9.32 -1.49 6.63
C SER A 183 -7.92 -0.94 6.87
N MET A 184 -6.89 -1.78 6.70
CA MET A 184 -5.48 -1.42 6.73
C MET A 184 -4.84 -1.71 5.35
N ASP A 185 -5.61 -1.58 4.28
CA ASP A 185 -5.13 -1.73 2.90
C ASP A 185 -4.70 -0.38 2.31
N ASN A 186 -3.69 -0.43 1.46
CA ASN A 186 -3.18 0.76 0.78
C ASN A 186 -4.05 1.10 -0.44
N CYS A 187 -5.26 1.54 -0.19
CA CYS A 187 -6.16 2.09 -1.21
C CYS A 187 -6.93 3.28 -0.64
N SER A 188 -7.23 4.23 -1.51
CA SER A 188 -7.93 5.47 -1.13
C SER A 188 -9.30 5.17 -0.54
N GLN A 189 -9.65 5.89 0.53
CA GLN A 189 -10.96 5.79 1.21
C GLN A 189 -11.31 4.34 1.60
N ASN A 190 -10.32 3.61 2.08
CA ASN A 190 -10.42 2.17 2.33
C ASN A 190 -11.54 1.78 3.30
N GLY A 191 -11.78 2.57 4.34
CA GLY A 191 -12.90 2.36 5.27
C GLY A 191 -14.27 2.53 4.60
N GLU A 192 -14.41 3.50 3.66
CA GLU A 192 -15.66 3.67 2.92
C GLU A 192 -15.92 2.49 1.96
N LYS A 193 -14.89 2.01 1.25
CA LYS A 193 -15.01 0.82 0.40
C LYS A 193 -15.47 -0.41 1.17
N LEU A 194 -14.90 -0.61 2.37
CA LEU A 194 -15.32 -1.70 3.26
C LEU A 194 -16.78 -1.50 3.70
N ARG A 195 -17.16 -0.29 4.09
CA ARG A 195 -18.53 0.06 4.50
C ARG A 195 -19.54 -0.19 3.37
N GLU A 196 -19.25 0.29 2.16
CA GLU A 196 -20.11 0.11 0.99
C GLU A 196 -20.32 -1.38 0.68
N GLY A 197 -19.23 -2.18 0.63
CA GLY A 197 -19.33 -3.62 0.39
C GLY A 197 -20.10 -4.36 1.48
N PHE A 198 -19.90 -4.00 2.74
CA PHE A 198 -20.61 -4.57 3.88
C PHE A 198 -22.10 -4.25 3.86
N PHE A 199 -22.47 -2.97 3.65
CA PHE A 199 -23.90 -2.60 3.63
C PHE A 199 -24.60 -3.08 2.37
N ALA A 200 -23.93 -3.20 1.23
CA ALA A 200 -24.51 -3.83 0.04
C ALA A 200 -24.96 -5.29 0.33
N MET A 201 -24.19 -6.03 1.13
CA MET A 201 -24.56 -7.37 1.58
C MET A 201 -25.76 -7.31 2.52
N LEU A 202 -25.75 -6.45 3.55
CA LEU A 202 -26.85 -6.31 4.48
C LEU A 202 -28.16 -5.85 3.82
N ASP A 203 -28.08 -4.95 2.84
CA ASP A 203 -29.24 -4.47 2.07
C ASP A 203 -29.89 -5.60 1.29
N ALA A 204 -29.09 -6.43 0.62
CA ALA A 204 -29.59 -7.60 -0.10
C ALA A 204 -30.27 -8.60 0.85
N TRP A 205 -29.65 -8.92 1.99
CA TRP A 205 -30.21 -9.82 2.98
C TRP A 205 -31.42 -9.25 3.70
N LYS A 206 -31.48 -7.93 3.92
CA LYS A 206 -32.67 -7.27 4.45
C LYS A 206 -33.86 -7.37 3.48
N ALA A 207 -33.60 -7.14 2.20
CA ALA A 207 -34.61 -7.30 1.16
C ALA A 207 -35.11 -8.75 1.04
N ALA A 208 -34.25 -9.74 1.29
CA ALA A 208 -34.60 -11.16 1.34
C ALA A 208 -35.24 -11.62 2.66
N GLY A 209 -35.36 -10.75 3.66
CA GLY A 209 -35.96 -11.05 4.96
C GLY A 209 -35.03 -11.79 5.93
N HIS A 210 -33.73 -11.84 5.66
CA HIS A 210 -32.71 -12.46 6.54
C HIS A 210 -32.18 -11.53 7.61
N VAL A 211 -32.39 -10.21 7.49
CA VAL A 211 -31.93 -9.20 8.45
C VAL A 211 -33.12 -8.42 8.99
N SER A 212 -33.29 -8.41 10.30
CA SER A 212 -34.35 -7.64 10.95
C SER A 212 -34.08 -6.13 10.88
N PRO A 213 -35.12 -5.28 10.95
CA PRO A 213 -34.94 -3.84 11.04
C PRO A 213 -34.04 -3.41 12.20
N GLU A 214 -34.14 -4.08 13.34
CA GLU A 214 -33.35 -3.81 14.56
C GLU A 214 -31.87 -4.16 14.36
N ALA A 215 -31.56 -5.29 13.73
CA ALA A 215 -30.20 -5.70 13.40
C ALA A 215 -29.56 -4.74 12.40
N TYR A 216 -30.33 -4.29 11.42
CA TYR A 216 -29.86 -3.31 10.44
C TYR A 216 -29.58 -1.93 11.10
N ALA A 217 -30.49 -1.46 11.94
CA ALA A 217 -30.31 -0.21 12.68
C ALA A 217 -29.09 -0.28 13.62
N TRP A 218 -28.93 -1.42 14.34
CA TRP A 218 -27.74 -1.67 15.14
C TRP A 218 -26.46 -1.60 14.30
N ALA A 219 -26.42 -2.21 13.12
CA ALA A 219 -25.25 -2.16 12.26
C ALA A 219 -24.90 -0.71 11.84
N GLN A 220 -25.91 0.13 11.55
CA GLN A 220 -25.70 1.54 11.22
C GLN A 220 -25.20 2.38 12.41
N GLU A 221 -25.62 2.08 13.64
CA GLU A 221 -25.33 2.89 14.83
C GLU A 221 -24.11 2.42 15.61
N LYS A 222 -23.81 1.11 15.59
CA LYS A 222 -22.82 0.46 16.46
C LYS A 222 -21.58 -0.06 15.74
N LEU A 223 -21.62 -0.15 14.43
CA LEU A 223 -20.43 -0.48 13.64
C LEU A 223 -19.78 0.81 13.12
N SER A 224 -18.48 0.92 13.29
CA SER A 224 -17.68 1.98 12.67
C SER A 224 -16.74 1.41 11.60
N PHE A 225 -16.37 2.25 10.64
CA PHE A 225 -15.51 1.92 9.51
C PHE A 225 -14.40 2.97 9.39
N PRO A 226 -13.47 3.00 10.35
CA PRO A 226 -12.40 3.98 10.36
C PRO A 226 -11.58 3.93 9.08
N TRP A 227 -11.30 5.10 8.50
CA TRP A 227 -10.36 5.20 7.40
C TRP A 227 -8.94 5.06 7.93
N SER A 228 -8.05 4.51 7.12
CA SER A 228 -6.65 4.46 7.45
C SER A 228 -5.75 4.79 6.26
N MET A 229 -4.57 5.31 6.55
CA MET A 229 -3.46 5.37 5.63
C MET A 229 -2.34 4.49 6.18
N ILE A 230 -2.00 3.44 5.45
CA ILE A 230 -0.88 2.56 5.77
C ILE A 230 0.24 2.79 4.77
N ASP A 231 1.45 2.89 5.27
CA ASP A 231 2.63 3.05 4.46
C ASP A 231 3.76 2.17 4.98
N LYS A 232 3.94 1.04 4.34
CA LYS A 232 4.96 0.02 4.63
C LYS A 232 5.17 -0.83 3.38
N ILE A 233 6.37 -0.86 2.87
CA ILE A 233 6.71 -1.73 1.74
C ILE A 233 7.10 -3.11 2.27
N THR A 234 6.36 -4.14 1.83
CA THR A 234 6.60 -5.55 2.16
C THR A 234 6.70 -6.33 0.84
N PRO A 235 7.87 -6.33 0.20
CA PRO A 235 8.04 -7.04 -1.06
C PRO A 235 7.88 -8.55 -0.88
N ARG A 236 7.83 -9.27 -2.00
CA ARG A 236 7.90 -10.74 -2.00
C ARG A 236 9.11 -11.21 -1.22
N PRO A 237 9.04 -12.35 -0.52
CA PRO A 237 10.21 -12.92 0.14
C PRO A 237 11.39 -13.00 -0.84
N HIS A 238 12.56 -12.55 -0.40
CA HIS A 238 13.75 -12.43 -1.24
C HIS A 238 14.77 -13.51 -0.92
N GLU A 239 15.39 -14.09 -1.95
CA GLU A 239 16.38 -15.15 -1.80
C GLU A 239 17.60 -14.73 -0.97
N SER A 240 18.02 -13.47 -1.02
CA SER A 240 19.14 -13.00 -0.19
C SER A 240 18.80 -13.06 1.30
N VAL A 241 17.55 -12.79 1.67
CA VAL A 241 17.07 -12.93 3.06
C VAL A 241 17.01 -14.40 3.45
N GLN A 242 16.48 -15.27 2.59
CA GLN A 242 16.48 -16.71 2.81
C GLN A 242 17.90 -17.24 3.05
N LYS A 243 18.87 -16.85 2.22
CA LYS A 243 20.29 -17.23 2.35
C LYS A 243 20.91 -16.71 3.66
N ALA A 244 20.60 -15.47 4.04
CA ALA A 244 21.08 -14.89 5.30
C ALA A 244 20.53 -15.66 6.51
N LEU A 245 19.23 -15.97 6.52
CA LEU A 245 18.59 -16.76 7.58
C LEU A 245 19.15 -18.19 7.64
N ALA A 246 19.39 -18.83 6.50
CA ALA A 246 20.02 -20.15 6.45
C ALA A 246 21.46 -20.12 6.99
N ALA A 247 22.23 -19.06 6.70
CA ALA A 247 23.58 -18.86 7.26
C ALA A 247 23.55 -18.65 8.78
N ASP A 248 22.49 -18.05 9.33
CA ASP A 248 22.24 -17.95 10.78
C ASP A 248 21.80 -19.29 11.40
N GLY A 249 21.62 -20.33 10.59
CA GLY A 249 21.25 -21.68 11.03
C GLY A 249 19.74 -21.95 11.11
N TRP A 250 18.89 -21.10 10.50
CA TRP A 250 17.45 -21.39 10.40
C TRP A 250 17.17 -22.47 9.35
N GLU A 251 16.29 -23.40 9.69
CA GLU A 251 15.82 -24.48 8.83
C GLU A 251 14.38 -24.21 8.35
N GLY A 252 14.03 -24.67 7.14
CA GLY A 252 12.68 -24.57 6.60
C GLY A 252 12.27 -23.15 6.21
N MET A 253 13.24 -22.31 5.83
CA MET A 253 13.01 -20.92 5.39
C MET A 253 12.76 -20.84 3.87
N ASP A 254 12.18 -21.88 3.28
CA ASP A 254 11.98 -21.94 1.82
C ASP A 254 10.88 -21.01 1.36
N ILE A 255 11.17 -20.30 0.26
CA ILE A 255 10.19 -19.47 -0.43
C ILE A 255 9.32 -20.40 -1.29
N GLN A 256 8.02 -20.32 -1.12
CA GLN A 256 7.07 -21.12 -1.88
C GLN A 256 6.06 -20.23 -2.60
N VAL A 257 5.47 -20.78 -3.68
CA VAL A 257 4.36 -20.15 -4.40
C VAL A 257 3.11 -20.95 -4.09
N THR A 258 2.11 -20.30 -3.51
CA THR A 258 0.83 -20.92 -3.15
C THR A 258 -0.02 -21.23 -4.37
N GLY A 259 -1.09 -22.00 -4.20
CA GLY A 259 -2.08 -22.23 -5.24
C GLY A 259 -2.77 -20.97 -5.79
N LYS A 260 -2.63 -19.84 -5.09
CA LYS A 260 -3.13 -18.51 -5.51
C LYS A 260 -2.05 -17.62 -6.13
N ASN A 261 -0.88 -18.18 -6.47
CA ASN A 261 0.29 -17.46 -6.99
C ASN A 261 0.85 -16.39 -6.03
N THR A 262 0.67 -16.58 -4.72
CA THR A 262 1.28 -15.73 -3.70
C THR A 262 2.65 -16.30 -3.33
N TYR A 263 3.68 -15.43 -3.32
CA TYR A 263 5.00 -15.79 -2.80
C TYR A 263 5.02 -15.62 -1.29
N ILE A 264 5.30 -16.70 -0.58
CA ILE A 264 5.28 -16.72 0.88
C ILE A 264 6.43 -17.55 1.45
N ALA A 265 6.85 -17.23 2.67
CA ALA A 265 7.88 -17.92 3.43
C ALA A 265 7.57 -17.80 4.94
N PRO A 266 8.21 -18.58 5.84
CA PRO A 266 8.11 -18.39 7.29
C PRO A 266 8.69 -17.05 7.79
N PHE A 267 9.26 -16.27 6.88
CA PHE A 267 9.75 -14.92 7.12
C PHE A 267 9.06 -13.91 6.21
N VAL A 268 9.11 -12.65 6.60
CA VAL A 268 8.78 -11.51 5.77
C VAL A 268 9.97 -10.57 5.71
N ASN A 269 10.22 -9.98 4.54
CA ASN A 269 11.17 -8.89 4.43
C ASN A 269 10.42 -7.57 4.18
N THR A 270 10.94 -6.49 4.73
CA THR A 270 10.29 -5.19 4.74
C THR A 270 11.32 -4.07 4.78
N GLU A 271 10.90 -2.86 4.48
CA GLU A 271 11.69 -1.66 4.77
C GLU A 271 11.57 -1.25 6.25
N LYS A 272 12.47 -0.37 6.73
CA LYS A 272 12.39 0.17 8.10
C LYS A 272 11.33 1.25 8.25
N PRO A 273 11.19 2.24 7.34
CA PRO A 273 10.14 3.25 7.41
C PRO A 273 8.75 2.66 7.45
N GLN A 274 7.88 3.25 8.28
CA GLN A 274 6.50 2.81 8.41
C GLN A 274 5.61 3.90 9.00
N TYR A 275 4.42 4.05 8.46
CA TYR A 275 3.38 4.93 8.98
C TYR A 275 2.04 4.22 8.95
N LEU A 276 1.29 4.34 10.04
CA LEU A 276 -0.11 3.93 10.11
C LEU A 276 -0.88 5.05 10.80
N VAL A 277 -1.77 5.68 10.04
CA VAL A 277 -2.65 6.73 10.51
C VAL A 277 -4.07 6.21 10.40
N ILE A 278 -4.85 6.27 11.47
CA ILE A 278 -6.21 5.73 11.52
C ILE A 278 -7.15 6.80 12.07
N GLU A 279 -8.35 6.86 11.49
CA GLU A 279 -9.45 7.65 12.06
C GLU A 279 -9.81 7.13 13.44
N ASP A 280 -9.88 8.01 14.45
CA ASP A 280 -10.16 7.62 15.84
C ASP A 280 -11.67 7.45 16.08
N ASP A 281 -12.26 6.46 15.42
CA ASP A 281 -13.67 6.07 15.56
C ASP A 281 -13.79 4.59 16.00
N PHE A 282 -13.66 4.37 17.31
CA PHE A 282 -13.65 3.05 17.94
C PHE A 282 -14.70 2.95 19.05
N PRO A 283 -15.95 2.65 18.71
CA PRO A 283 -17.07 2.67 19.67
C PRO A 283 -16.98 1.62 20.78
N ALA A 284 -16.16 0.56 20.61
CA ALA A 284 -15.86 -0.46 21.63
C ALA A 284 -14.50 -0.23 22.34
N GLY A 285 -13.84 0.91 22.09
CA GLY A 285 -12.44 1.09 22.42
C GLY A 285 -11.53 0.32 21.45
N ARG A 286 -10.23 0.36 21.68
CA ARG A 286 -9.20 -0.27 20.86
C ARG A 286 -7.97 -0.65 21.68
N PRO A 287 -7.12 -1.59 21.20
CA PRO A 287 -5.78 -1.74 21.74
C PRO A 287 -5.02 -0.42 21.69
N PRO A 288 -4.15 -0.10 22.65
CA PRO A 288 -3.46 1.21 22.74
C PRO A 288 -2.34 1.34 21.67
N LEU A 289 -2.70 1.23 20.40
CA LEU A 289 -1.78 1.20 19.25
C LEU A 289 -0.97 2.49 19.11
N GLU A 290 -1.41 3.61 19.67
CA GLU A 290 -0.63 4.85 19.77
C GLU A 290 0.66 4.66 20.56
N LYS A 291 0.72 3.73 21.50
CA LYS A 291 1.94 3.36 22.24
C LYS A 291 2.94 2.58 21.37
N ALA A 292 2.46 2.00 20.27
CA ALA A 292 3.31 1.35 19.27
C ALA A 292 3.64 2.25 18.08
N GLY A 293 3.20 3.53 18.09
CA GLY A 293 3.51 4.53 17.08
C GLY A 293 2.44 4.70 15.99
N VAL A 294 1.22 4.16 16.17
CA VAL A 294 0.07 4.45 15.31
C VAL A 294 -0.47 5.84 15.62
N LEU A 295 -0.77 6.61 14.60
CA LEU A 295 -1.34 7.95 14.73
C LEU A 295 -2.87 7.86 14.60
N PHE A 296 -3.58 8.33 15.63
CA PHE A 296 -5.04 8.44 15.61
C PHE A 296 -5.47 9.88 15.44
N THR A 297 -6.40 10.12 14.51
CA THR A 297 -6.80 11.48 14.15
C THR A 297 -8.19 11.51 13.52
N SER A 298 -8.60 12.66 12.95
CA SER A 298 -9.84 12.77 12.20
C SER A 298 -9.73 12.14 10.81
N ARG A 299 -10.88 11.76 10.21
CA ARG A 299 -10.98 11.28 8.83
C ARG A 299 -10.35 12.24 7.83
N ASP A 300 -10.61 13.53 7.99
CA ASP A 300 -10.06 14.56 7.11
C ASP A 300 -8.53 14.58 7.16
N THR A 301 -7.95 14.40 8.35
CA THR A 301 -6.49 14.32 8.51
C THR A 301 -5.92 13.05 7.89
N VAL A 302 -6.59 11.89 8.03
CA VAL A 302 -6.17 10.65 7.33
C VAL A 302 -6.12 10.89 5.82
N ASN A 303 -7.16 11.53 5.26
CA ASN A 303 -7.19 11.88 3.83
C ASN A 303 -6.08 12.88 3.46
N ALA A 304 -5.79 13.87 4.32
CA ALA A 304 -4.71 14.82 4.09
C ALA A 304 -3.34 14.13 4.07
N VAL A 305 -3.09 13.14 4.95
CA VAL A 305 -1.86 12.34 4.94
C VAL A 305 -1.75 11.53 3.65
N GLU A 306 -2.83 10.89 3.21
CA GLU A 306 -2.85 10.17 1.94
C GLU A 306 -2.52 11.10 0.76
N ARG A 307 -3.15 12.28 0.70
CA ARG A 307 -2.90 13.26 -0.36
C ARG A 307 -1.46 13.78 -0.34
N MET A 308 -0.90 14.09 0.83
CA MET A 308 0.51 14.48 0.97
C MET A 308 1.43 13.43 0.34
N LYS A 309 1.23 12.15 0.64
CA LYS A 309 2.01 11.03 0.10
C LYS A 309 1.80 10.86 -1.40
N VAL A 310 0.54 10.78 -1.83
CA VAL A 310 0.15 10.37 -3.20
C VAL A 310 0.33 11.48 -4.21
N CYS A 311 0.06 12.73 -3.82
CA CYS A 311 0.08 13.86 -4.74
C CYS A 311 1.41 14.62 -4.74
N THR A 312 2.21 14.56 -3.66
CA THR A 312 3.39 15.42 -3.54
C THR A 312 4.66 14.64 -3.15
N CYS A 313 4.69 14.00 -1.97
CA CYS A 313 5.95 13.62 -1.32
C CYS A 313 6.55 12.27 -1.78
N LEU A 314 5.77 11.36 -2.39
CA LEU A 314 6.28 10.05 -2.79
C LEU A 314 5.91 9.68 -4.22
N ASN A 315 4.61 9.58 -4.53
CA ASN A 315 4.18 8.94 -5.77
C ASN A 315 4.52 9.76 -7.04
N PRO A 316 4.51 11.10 -7.06
CA PRO A 316 4.97 11.88 -8.21
C PRO A 316 6.44 11.64 -8.52
N LEU A 317 7.29 11.63 -7.49
CA LEU A 317 8.74 11.39 -7.62
C LEU A 317 9.01 9.99 -8.18
N HIS A 318 8.29 8.99 -7.66
CA HIS A 318 8.38 7.61 -8.13
C HIS A 318 7.96 7.47 -9.60
N THR A 319 6.93 8.23 -10.03
CA THR A 319 6.49 8.24 -11.43
C THR A 319 7.52 8.93 -12.33
N ALA A 320 8.09 10.04 -11.89
CA ALA A 320 9.13 10.75 -12.63
C ALA A 320 10.36 9.86 -12.83
N LEU A 321 10.85 9.22 -11.76
CA LEU A 321 11.93 8.23 -11.84
C LEU A 321 11.59 7.14 -12.86
N ALA A 322 10.41 6.52 -12.75
CA ALA A 322 10.02 5.41 -13.64
C ALA A 322 10.01 5.80 -15.13
N ILE A 323 9.50 6.98 -15.46
CA ILE A 323 9.46 7.47 -16.84
C ILE A 323 10.89 7.64 -17.39
N PHE A 324 11.71 8.41 -16.69
CA PHE A 324 13.08 8.67 -17.13
C PHE A 324 13.97 7.43 -17.00
N GLY A 325 13.76 6.60 -15.99
CA GLY A 325 14.45 5.34 -15.82
C GLY A 325 14.22 4.36 -16.98
N CYS A 326 12.98 4.23 -17.46
CA CYS A 326 12.68 3.46 -18.66
C CYS A 326 13.42 4.02 -19.89
N LEU A 327 13.41 5.33 -20.07
CA LEU A 327 14.08 5.99 -21.19
C LEU A 327 15.60 5.84 -21.14
N LEU A 328 16.20 5.84 -19.96
CA LEU A 328 17.64 5.72 -19.74
C LEU A 328 18.13 4.28 -19.54
N GLY A 329 17.21 3.29 -19.57
CA GLY A 329 17.56 1.87 -19.47
C GLY A 329 17.90 1.41 -18.05
N HIS A 330 17.45 2.10 -17.02
CA HIS A 330 17.58 1.65 -15.62
C HIS A 330 16.70 0.43 -15.35
N THR A 331 17.13 -0.39 -14.38
CA THR A 331 16.44 -1.62 -13.99
C THR A 331 15.94 -1.62 -12.54
N SER A 332 16.25 -0.58 -11.77
CA SER A 332 15.79 -0.42 -10.40
C SER A 332 15.72 1.06 -10.02
N ILE A 333 14.77 1.40 -9.15
CA ILE A 333 14.63 2.75 -8.57
C ILE A 333 15.88 3.13 -7.74
N ALA A 334 16.45 2.18 -7.02
CA ALA A 334 17.71 2.43 -6.29
C ALA A 334 18.88 2.78 -7.23
N GLY A 335 18.93 2.14 -8.42
CA GLY A 335 19.89 2.47 -9.46
C GLY A 335 19.69 3.88 -10.03
N GLU A 336 18.44 4.32 -10.18
CA GLU A 336 18.10 5.68 -10.59
C GLU A 336 18.53 6.71 -9.54
N MET A 337 18.35 6.42 -8.26
CA MET A 337 18.80 7.30 -7.18
C MET A 337 20.32 7.34 -7.02
N ALA A 338 21.04 6.35 -7.52
CA ALA A 338 22.51 6.41 -7.64
C ALA A 338 22.98 7.30 -8.81
N ASP A 339 22.11 7.53 -9.80
CA ASP A 339 22.34 8.44 -10.91
C ASP A 339 22.20 9.90 -10.43
N PRO A 340 23.27 10.73 -10.50
CA PRO A 340 23.22 12.09 -9.95
C PRO A 340 22.24 13.00 -10.67
N ASP A 341 21.96 12.80 -11.97
CA ASP A 341 21.08 13.65 -12.74
C ASP A 341 19.61 13.37 -12.37
N LEU A 342 19.24 12.08 -12.24
CA LEU A 342 17.89 11.68 -11.82
C LEU A 342 17.61 12.06 -10.37
N ARG A 343 18.57 11.81 -9.47
CA ARG A 343 18.43 12.18 -8.06
C ARG A 343 18.24 13.68 -7.89
N ASP A 344 19.05 14.50 -8.55
CA ASP A 344 18.93 15.95 -8.53
C ASP A 344 17.58 16.41 -9.08
N PHE A 345 17.19 15.84 -10.21
CA PHE A 345 15.92 16.16 -10.87
C PHE A 345 14.71 15.96 -9.94
N VAL A 346 14.57 14.77 -9.34
CA VAL A 346 13.41 14.49 -8.47
C VAL A 346 13.49 15.23 -7.14
N THR A 347 14.70 15.46 -6.62
CA THR A 347 14.90 16.24 -5.39
C THR A 347 14.46 17.69 -5.61
N THR A 348 14.89 18.30 -6.69
CA THR A 348 14.53 19.69 -7.01
C THR A 348 13.05 19.83 -7.34
N MET A 349 12.47 18.88 -8.11
CA MET A 349 11.03 18.84 -8.37
C MET A 349 10.23 18.80 -7.05
N ALA A 350 10.66 17.97 -6.10
CA ALA A 350 9.98 17.84 -4.83
C ALA A 350 10.01 19.13 -4.00
N TYR A 351 11.21 19.73 -3.84
CA TYR A 351 11.37 20.90 -2.97
C TYR A 351 10.88 22.20 -3.60
N GLU A 352 11.05 22.38 -4.91
CA GLU A 352 10.73 23.65 -5.58
C GLU A 352 9.32 23.69 -6.16
N GLU A 353 8.76 22.54 -6.57
CA GLU A 353 7.45 22.48 -7.22
C GLU A 353 6.39 21.75 -6.35
N GLY A 354 6.73 20.70 -5.65
CA GLY A 354 5.81 19.97 -4.79
C GLY A 354 5.61 20.62 -3.42
N MET A 355 6.68 20.83 -2.66
CA MET A 355 6.60 21.35 -1.28
C MET A 355 5.88 22.70 -1.15
N PRO A 356 6.00 23.67 -2.09
CA PRO A 356 5.24 24.92 -1.98
C PRO A 356 3.72 24.76 -1.94
N VAL A 357 3.19 23.65 -2.49
CA VAL A 357 1.73 23.38 -2.55
C VAL A 357 1.31 22.18 -1.71
N VAL A 358 2.26 21.53 -1.00
CA VAL A 358 1.99 20.34 -0.20
C VAL A 358 0.85 20.57 0.81
N ILE A 359 0.03 19.56 0.96
CA ILE A 359 -1.00 19.53 2.00
C ILE A 359 -0.34 19.05 3.29
N ASP A 360 -0.21 19.94 4.28
CA ASP A 360 0.31 19.57 5.60
C ASP A 360 -0.83 18.96 6.45
N PRO A 361 -0.75 17.66 6.79
CA PRO A 361 -1.75 17.00 7.60
C PRO A 361 -1.63 17.32 9.10
N GLY A 362 -0.56 17.98 9.55
CA GLY A 362 -0.31 18.33 10.95
C GLY A 362 0.08 17.18 11.88
N VAL A 363 0.01 15.92 11.43
CA VAL A 363 0.36 14.71 12.22
C VAL A 363 1.62 14.01 11.74
N ILE A 364 2.00 14.26 10.50
CA ILE A 364 3.27 13.86 9.87
C ILE A 364 3.84 15.10 9.22
N GLU A 365 5.08 15.43 9.52
CA GLU A 365 5.75 16.60 8.95
C GLU A 365 6.15 16.28 7.50
N PRO A 366 5.63 17.00 6.47
CA PRO A 366 5.81 16.65 5.06
C PRO A 366 7.29 16.65 4.61
N LYS A 367 8.08 17.57 5.14
CA LYS A 367 9.50 17.67 4.78
C LYS A 367 10.30 16.49 5.32
N ALA A 368 10.04 16.06 6.57
CA ALA A 368 10.69 14.89 7.16
C ALA A 368 10.30 13.61 6.41
N PHE A 369 9.03 13.48 6.03
CA PHE A 369 8.56 12.36 5.22
C PHE A 369 9.25 12.34 3.85
N LEU A 370 9.32 13.48 3.15
CA LEU A 370 10.01 13.62 1.86
C LEU A 370 11.49 13.25 1.98
N GLU A 371 12.17 13.73 3.01
CA GLU A 371 13.60 13.44 3.25
C GLU A 371 13.82 11.94 3.46
N GLU A 372 12.95 11.26 4.21
CA GLU A 372 12.99 9.81 4.38
C GLU A 372 12.80 9.07 3.05
N VAL A 373 11.86 9.53 2.20
CA VAL A 373 11.63 8.96 0.86
C VAL A 373 12.90 9.06 0.00
N LEU A 374 13.52 10.24 -0.05
CA LEU A 374 14.68 10.51 -0.90
C LEU A 374 15.97 9.83 -0.40
N THR A 375 16.14 9.66 0.93
CA THR A 375 17.39 9.18 1.53
C THR A 375 17.37 7.74 1.99
N GLN A 376 16.19 7.17 2.30
CA GLN A 376 16.09 5.84 2.88
C GLN A 376 15.26 4.87 2.02
N ARG A 377 14.19 5.33 1.38
CA ARG A 377 13.27 4.44 0.65
C ARG A 377 13.69 4.22 -0.78
N PHE A 378 13.78 5.27 -1.58
CA PHE A 378 14.17 5.15 -2.99
C PHE A 378 15.59 4.60 -3.21
N PRO A 379 16.61 4.98 -2.41
CA PRO A 379 17.95 4.41 -2.57
C PRO A 379 18.08 2.97 -2.05
N ASN A 380 17.07 2.39 -1.40
CA ASN A 380 17.16 1.06 -0.80
C ASN A 380 17.25 -0.03 -1.89
N PRO A 381 18.40 -0.72 -2.05
CA PRO A 381 18.61 -1.71 -3.11
C PRO A 381 17.82 -3.00 -2.91
N PHE A 382 17.27 -3.23 -1.71
CA PHE A 382 16.46 -4.40 -1.39
C PHE A 382 14.99 -4.24 -1.77
N ILE A 383 14.55 -3.03 -2.13
CA ILE A 383 13.20 -2.82 -2.65
C ILE A 383 13.22 -3.15 -4.14
N PRO A 384 12.55 -4.22 -4.58
CA PRO A 384 12.63 -4.71 -5.96
C PRO A 384 11.71 -3.92 -6.91
N ASP A 385 11.74 -2.60 -6.80
CA ASP A 385 10.98 -1.72 -7.68
C ASP A 385 11.75 -1.43 -8.95
N THR A 386 11.13 -1.74 -10.09
CA THR A 386 11.69 -1.46 -11.41
C THR A 386 10.92 -0.31 -12.06
N PRO A 387 11.59 0.53 -12.88
CA PRO A 387 10.93 1.58 -13.65
C PRO A 387 9.72 1.05 -14.43
N GLN A 388 9.87 -0.09 -15.08
CA GLN A 388 8.82 -0.71 -15.91
C GLN A 388 7.59 -1.08 -15.10
N ARG A 389 7.76 -1.62 -13.88
CA ARG A 389 6.64 -1.93 -12.99
C ARG A 389 5.92 -0.66 -12.53
N ILE A 390 6.66 0.37 -12.21
CA ILE A 390 6.09 1.66 -11.76
C ILE A 390 5.44 2.41 -12.91
N ALA A 391 5.93 2.28 -14.15
CA ALA A 391 5.35 2.91 -15.33
C ALA A 391 4.03 2.25 -15.81
N THR A 392 3.62 1.11 -15.25
CA THR A 392 2.29 0.53 -15.52
C THR A 392 1.19 1.53 -15.14
N ASP A 393 0.13 1.64 -15.95
CA ASP A 393 -1.04 2.51 -15.72
C ASP A 393 -0.67 4.01 -15.49
N THR A 394 0.35 4.52 -16.16
CA THR A 394 0.80 5.91 -15.98
C THR A 394 -0.30 6.91 -16.34
N SER A 395 -1.08 6.67 -17.39
CA SER A 395 -2.20 7.52 -17.78
C SER A 395 -3.25 7.72 -16.67
N GLN A 396 -3.41 6.72 -15.79
CA GLN A 396 -4.32 6.77 -14.65
C GLN A 396 -3.69 7.44 -13.42
N LYS A 397 -2.37 7.56 -13.41
CA LYS A 397 -1.59 8.11 -12.30
C LYS A 397 -1.32 9.61 -12.45
N LEU A 398 -1.10 10.08 -13.67
CA LEU A 398 -0.77 11.49 -13.93
C LEU A 398 -1.79 12.48 -13.36
N PRO A 399 -3.12 12.30 -13.54
CA PRO A 399 -4.10 13.26 -13.05
C PRO A 399 -4.11 13.36 -11.53
N ILE A 400 -3.79 12.28 -10.82
CA ILE A 400 -3.78 12.23 -9.36
C ILE A 400 -2.44 12.73 -8.82
N ARG A 401 -1.32 12.29 -9.42
CA ARG A 401 0.03 12.52 -8.90
C ARG A 401 0.61 13.88 -9.25
N PHE A 402 0.21 14.45 -10.38
CA PHE A 402 0.66 15.77 -10.84
C PHE A 402 -0.49 16.77 -11.00
N GLY A 403 -1.67 16.28 -11.42
CA GLY A 403 -2.81 17.15 -11.66
C GLY A 403 -3.26 17.92 -10.43
N VAL A 404 -3.16 17.33 -9.23
CA VAL A 404 -3.51 18.00 -7.97
C VAL A 404 -2.53 19.17 -7.71
N ASP A 405 -1.23 18.93 -7.78
CA ASP A 405 -0.23 19.98 -7.55
C ASP A 405 -0.30 21.05 -8.63
N MET A 406 -0.48 20.69 -9.91
CA MET A 406 -0.71 21.66 -10.97
C MET A 406 -1.95 22.53 -10.72
N GLY A 407 -3.07 21.94 -10.27
CA GLY A 407 -4.27 22.67 -9.90
C GLY A 407 -4.03 23.69 -8.79
N LEU A 408 -3.32 23.29 -7.74
CA LEU A 408 -2.97 24.17 -6.63
C LEU A 408 -2.03 25.30 -7.06
N HIS A 409 -1.08 25.04 -7.95
CA HIS A 409 -0.23 26.10 -8.55
C HIS A 409 -1.03 27.07 -9.42
N LEU A 410 -2.04 26.57 -10.16
CA LEU A 410 -2.93 27.44 -10.93
C LEU A 410 -3.77 28.34 -10.02
N GLU A 411 -4.34 27.81 -8.95
CA GLU A 411 -5.10 28.59 -7.96
C GLU A 411 -4.25 29.68 -7.30
N ARG A 412 -2.94 29.41 -7.09
CA ARG A 412 -1.99 30.36 -6.50
C ARG A 412 -1.35 31.32 -7.50
N GLY A 413 -1.60 31.14 -8.80
CA GLY A 413 -0.97 31.95 -9.85
C GLY A 413 0.54 31.68 -10.03
N THR A 414 1.00 30.50 -9.64
CA THR A 414 2.41 30.09 -9.67
C THR A 414 2.71 28.98 -10.70
N ALA A 415 1.78 28.70 -11.60
CA ALA A 415 1.93 27.64 -12.61
C ALA A 415 3.17 27.81 -13.52
N GLY A 416 3.65 29.03 -13.74
CA GLY A 416 4.89 29.29 -14.47
C GLY A 416 6.17 28.77 -13.80
N GLN A 417 6.10 28.29 -12.53
CA GLN A 417 7.21 27.68 -11.81
C GLN A 417 7.35 26.17 -12.07
N LEU A 418 6.36 25.54 -12.71
CA LEU A 418 6.28 24.10 -12.95
C LEU A 418 7.20 23.66 -14.11
N GLN A 419 8.50 23.75 -13.93
CA GLN A 419 9.47 23.42 -14.96
C GLN A 419 9.74 21.91 -15.03
N ARG A 420 9.91 21.26 -13.88
CA ARG A 420 10.23 19.83 -13.80
C ARG A 420 9.00 18.95 -13.94
N ILE A 421 7.87 19.37 -13.39
CA ILE A 421 6.59 18.68 -13.63
C ILE A 421 6.26 18.72 -15.12
N ALA A 422 6.40 19.85 -15.80
CA ALA A 422 6.18 19.93 -17.25
C ALA A 422 7.12 18.98 -18.01
N LEU A 423 8.39 18.89 -17.61
CA LEU A 423 9.34 17.96 -18.21
C LEU A 423 8.96 16.48 -17.95
N VAL A 424 8.36 16.13 -16.79
CA VAL A 424 7.84 14.76 -16.57
C VAL A 424 6.71 14.45 -17.53
N LEU A 425 5.78 15.39 -17.73
CA LEU A 425 4.67 15.21 -18.70
C LEU A 425 5.22 15.03 -20.13
N ALA A 426 6.17 15.86 -20.53
CA ALA A 426 6.90 15.71 -21.79
C ALA A 426 7.67 14.39 -21.87
N GLY A 427 8.29 13.98 -20.78
CA GLY A 427 8.97 12.68 -20.63
C GLY A 427 8.04 11.50 -20.87
N TRP A 428 6.79 11.57 -20.37
CA TRP A 428 5.81 10.52 -20.66
C TRP A 428 5.42 10.49 -22.14
N LEU A 429 5.21 11.64 -22.77
CA LEU A 429 4.97 11.70 -24.22
C LEU A 429 6.16 11.11 -25.00
N ARG A 430 7.38 11.37 -24.54
CA ARG A 430 8.60 10.79 -25.13
C ARG A 430 8.70 9.28 -24.89
N TYR A 431 8.31 8.79 -23.72
CA TYR A 431 8.24 7.35 -23.38
C TYR A 431 7.26 6.58 -24.27
N LEU A 432 6.10 7.19 -24.59
CA LEU A 432 5.10 6.59 -25.47
C LEU A 432 5.62 6.32 -26.90
N LYS A 433 6.72 6.93 -27.32
CA LYS A 433 7.36 6.60 -28.59
C LYS A 433 7.95 5.19 -28.62
N ALA A 434 8.10 4.53 -27.47
CA ALA A 434 8.68 3.21 -27.32
C ALA A 434 10.12 3.08 -27.89
N VAL A 435 10.88 4.18 -27.77
CA VAL A 435 12.29 4.25 -28.17
C VAL A 435 13.07 4.87 -27.02
N ASP A 436 14.13 4.21 -26.56
CA ASP A 436 14.97 4.68 -25.46
C ASP A 436 15.89 5.86 -25.84
N ASP A 437 16.71 6.31 -24.90
CA ASP A 437 17.64 7.43 -25.13
C ASP A 437 18.77 7.08 -26.09
N GLN A 438 19.04 5.80 -26.38
CA GLN A 438 20.03 5.34 -27.36
C GLN A 438 19.40 5.08 -28.74
N GLY A 439 18.10 5.33 -28.90
CA GLY A 439 17.39 5.08 -30.15
C GLY A 439 16.98 3.61 -30.33
N GLN A 440 17.05 2.80 -29.27
CA GLN A 440 16.65 1.40 -29.33
C GLN A 440 15.16 1.24 -28.97
N PRO A 441 14.42 0.36 -29.66
CA PRO A 441 13.03 0.11 -29.36
C PRO A 441 12.87 -0.64 -28.02
N PHE A 442 11.84 -0.29 -27.26
CA PHE A 442 11.39 -1.05 -26.08
C PHE A 442 9.87 -1.18 -26.07
N THR A 443 9.35 -2.05 -25.20
CA THR A 443 7.89 -2.21 -25.03
C THR A 443 7.44 -1.34 -23.85
N CYS A 444 6.49 -0.44 -24.08
CA CYS A 444 5.85 0.31 -23.01
C CYS A 444 5.14 -0.63 -22.03
N SER A 445 5.13 -0.26 -20.77
CA SER A 445 4.39 -0.98 -19.73
C SER A 445 2.89 -0.92 -20.01
N PRO A 446 2.10 -1.92 -19.57
CA PRO A 446 0.65 -1.93 -19.76
C PRO A 446 -0.02 -0.66 -19.24
N ASP A 447 -0.93 -0.11 -20.03
CA ASP A 447 -1.67 1.12 -19.70
C ASP A 447 -3.03 1.10 -20.40
N PRO A 448 -4.16 1.37 -19.71
CA PRO A 448 -5.50 1.34 -20.31
C PRO A 448 -5.70 2.28 -21.49
N LEU A 449 -4.96 3.39 -21.55
CA LEU A 449 -5.05 4.37 -22.61
C LEU A 449 -3.97 4.22 -23.69
N LEU A 450 -3.10 3.20 -23.59
CA LEU A 450 -1.95 3.06 -24.47
C LEU A 450 -2.34 3.04 -25.96
N GLU A 451 -3.37 2.28 -26.31
CA GLU A 451 -3.89 2.22 -27.68
C GLU A 451 -4.39 3.58 -28.22
N LYS A 452 -4.87 4.46 -27.32
CA LYS A 452 -5.35 5.81 -27.67
C LYS A 452 -4.21 6.81 -27.83
N VAL A 453 -3.25 6.80 -26.88
CA VAL A 453 -2.26 7.90 -26.76
C VAL A 453 -0.93 7.61 -27.44
N GLN A 454 -0.52 6.36 -27.52
CA GLN A 454 0.77 5.97 -28.14
C GLN A 454 0.87 6.33 -29.63
N PRO A 455 -0.17 6.12 -30.47
CA PRO A 455 -0.10 6.49 -31.87
C PRO A 455 0.14 7.99 -32.11
N ILE A 456 -0.35 8.85 -31.21
CA ILE A 456 -0.15 10.30 -31.30
C ILE A 456 1.34 10.63 -31.14
N ALA A 457 1.98 10.09 -30.11
CA ALA A 457 3.42 10.31 -29.87
C ALA A 457 4.29 9.67 -30.97
N GLN A 458 3.90 8.50 -31.48
CA GLN A 458 4.63 7.78 -32.52
C GLN A 458 4.52 8.44 -33.90
N ALA A 459 3.46 9.19 -34.17
CA ALA A 459 3.29 9.96 -35.42
C ALA A 459 4.37 11.04 -35.59
N ILE A 460 4.97 11.51 -34.49
CA ILE A 460 6.06 12.48 -34.52
C ILE A 460 7.37 11.72 -34.73
N PRO A 461 8.13 11.93 -35.81
CA PRO A 461 9.39 11.19 -36.03
C PRO A 461 10.42 11.46 -34.93
N PHE A 462 11.23 10.46 -34.60
CA PHE A 462 12.35 10.62 -33.68
C PHE A 462 13.40 11.56 -34.28
N GLY A 463 13.89 12.51 -33.50
CA GLY A 463 14.83 13.55 -33.97
C GLY A 463 14.17 14.75 -34.65
N THR A 464 12.83 14.83 -34.67
CA THR A 464 12.11 16.00 -35.24
C THR A 464 11.43 16.81 -34.13
N GLN A 465 11.08 18.05 -34.46
CA GLN A 465 10.29 18.92 -33.57
C GLN A 465 8.80 18.73 -33.81
N ALA A 466 8.05 18.78 -32.71
CA ALA A 466 6.61 18.80 -32.67
C ALA A 466 6.07 20.22 -32.42
N THR A 467 4.84 20.44 -32.83
CA THR A 467 4.01 21.60 -32.45
C THR A 467 2.89 21.16 -31.50
N GLN A 468 2.18 22.10 -30.91
CA GLN A 468 0.99 21.75 -30.10
C GLN A 468 -0.10 21.06 -30.93
N GLU A 469 -0.18 21.35 -32.21
CA GLU A 469 -1.17 20.76 -33.14
C GLU A 469 -0.91 19.26 -33.36
N ASP A 470 0.34 18.80 -33.32
CA ASP A 470 0.70 17.41 -33.49
C ASP A 470 0.16 16.50 -32.37
N PHE A 471 -0.06 17.08 -31.18
CA PHE A 471 -0.68 16.38 -30.05
C PHE A 471 -2.21 16.50 -30.03
N GLY A 472 -2.79 17.35 -30.88
CA GLY A 472 -4.24 17.57 -31.00
C GLY A 472 -4.91 17.88 -29.66
N SER A 473 -6.05 17.22 -29.40
CA SER A 473 -6.80 17.38 -28.14
C SER A 473 -6.17 16.70 -26.92
N LEU A 474 -5.06 15.96 -27.09
CA LEU A 474 -4.42 15.27 -25.96
C LEU A 474 -3.94 16.26 -24.89
N LEU A 475 -3.42 17.43 -25.27
CA LEU A 475 -2.96 18.47 -24.33
C LEU A 475 -4.11 19.16 -23.57
N GLU A 476 -5.35 19.02 -24.03
CA GLU A 476 -6.55 19.59 -23.41
C GLU A 476 -7.30 18.54 -22.54
N ASP A 477 -6.91 17.25 -22.61
CA ASP A 477 -7.59 16.14 -21.93
C ASP A 477 -7.29 16.12 -20.43
N ALA A 478 -8.08 16.86 -19.64
CA ALA A 478 -7.95 16.90 -18.18
C ALA A 478 -8.14 15.52 -17.50
N SER A 479 -8.74 14.54 -18.17
CA SER A 479 -8.85 13.18 -17.61
C SER A 479 -7.49 12.46 -17.55
N ILE A 480 -6.52 12.89 -18.36
CA ILE A 480 -5.15 12.35 -18.42
C ILE A 480 -4.20 13.19 -17.57
N TRP A 481 -4.30 14.53 -17.65
CA TRP A 481 -3.34 15.42 -16.98
C TRP A 481 -3.82 15.93 -15.62
N GLY A 482 -5.12 15.80 -15.31
CA GLY A 482 -5.76 16.41 -14.14
C GLY A 482 -6.16 17.87 -14.35
N VAL A 483 -5.58 18.55 -15.34
CA VAL A 483 -5.90 19.90 -15.80
C VAL A 483 -5.86 19.96 -17.33
N ASP A 484 -6.54 20.92 -17.93
CA ASP A 484 -6.33 21.28 -19.34
C ASP A 484 -5.00 22.05 -19.44
N LEU A 485 -3.97 21.42 -20.02
CA LEU A 485 -2.62 22.03 -20.11
C LEU A 485 -2.60 23.30 -20.94
N LYS A 486 -3.49 23.44 -21.93
CA LYS A 486 -3.57 24.63 -22.77
C LYS A 486 -4.21 25.78 -21.99
N ALA A 487 -5.32 25.52 -21.33
CA ALA A 487 -5.97 26.50 -20.46
C ALA A 487 -5.07 26.89 -19.26
N ALA A 488 -4.26 25.95 -18.76
CA ALA A 488 -3.28 26.17 -17.72
C ALA A 488 -2.04 26.95 -18.17
N GLY A 489 -1.86 27.17 -19.49
CA GLY A 489 -0.67 27.83 -20.04
C GLY A 489 0.60 26.97 -20.05
N LEU A 490 0.48 25.65 -19.78
CA LEU A 490 1.59 24.72 -19.69
C LEU A 490 1.88 23.99 -21.01
N SER A 491 0.96 23.97 -21.97
CA SER A 491 1.08 23.18 -23.18
C SER A 491 2.30 23.56 -24.03
N ALA A 492 2.63 24.85 -24.12
CA ALA A 492 3.81 25.31 -24.87
C ALA A 492 5.11 24.80 -24.25
N LEU A 493 5.23 24.84 -22.92
CA LEU A 493 6.41 24.35 -22.18
C LEU A 493 6.55 22.83 -22.32
N VAL A 494 5.44 22.07 -22.19
CA VAL A 494 5.43 20.61 -22.36
C VAL A 494 5.90 20.22 -23.77
N VAL A 495 5.46 20.94 -24.81
CA VAL A 495 5.90 20.68 -26.20
C VAL A 495 7.36 21.07 -26.42
N GLU A 496 7.81 22.18 -25.87
CA GLU A 496 9.22 22.57 -25.90
C GLU A 496 10.11 21.51 -25.25
N ASP A 497 9.72 21.05 -24.05
CA ASP A 497 10.44 20.00 -23.33
C ASP A 497 10.39 18.66 -24.07
N PHE A 498 9.26 18.30 -24.67
CA PHE A 498 9.19 17.12 -25.53
C PHE A 498 10.20 17.25 -26.69
N ASN A 499 10.29 18.40 -27.33
CA ASN A 499 11.23 18.65 -28.41
C ASN A 499 12.69 18.53 -27.96
N ARG A 500 13.01 19.00 -26.74
CA ARG A 500 14.35 18.82 -26.16
C ARG A 500 14.67 17.33 -25.96
N LEU A 501 13.72 16.56 -25.44
CA LEU A 501 13.86 15.12 -25.18
C LEU A 501 13.85 14.28 -26.48
N ASN A 502 13.28 14.78 -27.57
CA ASN A 502 13.11 14.09 -28.85
C ASN A 502 14.19 14.41 -29.88
N GLN A 503 15.23 15.19 -29.56
CA GLN A 503 16.26 15.64 -30.51
C GLN A 503 17.08 14.49 -31.13
N GLY A 504 17.13 13.32 -30.50
CA GLY A 504 17.89 12.17 -30.98
C GLY A 504 18.52 11.38 -29.84
N PRO A 505 19.42 10.43 -30.16
CA PRO A 505 20.12 9.66 -29.13
C PRO A 505 20.90 10.56 -28.15
N GLY A 506 20.79 10.26 -26.86
CA GLY A 506 21.43 11.02 -25.77
C GLY A 506 20.69 12.30 -25.36
N ALA A 507 19.56 12.65 -25.99
CA ALA A 507 18.87 13.90 -25.73
C ALA A 507 18.23 13.94 -24.32
N VAL A 508 17.71 12.82 -23.83
CA VAL A 508 17.16 12.72 -22.48
C VAL A 508 18.24 12.93 -21.43
N ARG A 509 19.37 12.23 -21.57
CA ARG A 509 20.53 12.38 -20.68
C ARG A 509 21.04 13.82 -20.69
N THR A 510 21.26 14.38 -21.87
CA THR A 510 21.76 15.75 -22.03
C THR A 510 20.83 16.78 -21.37
N THR A 511 19.52 16.61 -21.52
CA THR A 511 18.52 17.51 -20.89
C THR A 511 18.61 17.47 -19.36
N LEU A 512 18.68 16.27 -18.77
CA LEU A 512 18.79 16.12 -17.31
C LEU A 512 20.13 16.67 -16.77
N GLU A 513 21.25 16.41 -17.47
CA GLU A 513 22.56 16.99 -17.10
C GLU A 513 22.58 18.52 -17.15
N GLN A 514 21.94 19.14 -18.14
CA GLN A 514 21.84 20.58 -18.25
C GLN A 514 21.07 21.19 -17.08
N LEU A 515 19.95 20.55 -16.68
CA LEU A 515 19.16 21.01 -15.52
C LEU A 515 19.93 20.93 -14.20
N ARG A 516 20.78 19.92 -14.02
CA ARG A 516 21.61 19.80 -12.82
C ARG A 516 22.75 20.81 -12.78
N LYS A 517 23.24 21.26 -13.92
CA LYS A 517 24.39 22.19 -14.03
C LYS A 517 23.99 23.67 -14.05
N GLY A 518 22.73 23.98 -14.33
CA GLY A 518 22.17 25.34 -14.39
C GLY A 518 21.51 25.75 -13.12
#